data_dfdf0476e39235ac774b5c734c805615
#
_entry.id   dfdf0476e39235ac774b5c734c805615
#
_cell.length_a   1.000
_cell.length_b   1.000
_cell.length_c   1.000
_cell.angle_alpha   90.00
_cell.angle_beta   90.00
_cell.angle_gamma   90.00
#
_symmetry.space_group_name_H-M   'P 1'
#
loop_
_entity.id
_entity.type
_entity.pdbx_description
1 polymer ?
#
loop_
_entity_poly.entity_id
_entity_poly.type
_entity_poly.pdbx_seq_one_letter_code
_entity_poly.pdbx_strand_id
1 'polypeptide(L)'
;EGTIRSFNPSVQRELKEHTYEFQPCSSFPLNERGKTRFITGEQIRDRIAKHSLCDEVLTPAIKDHLIYDNGASQKGKGIDFTRRRLEAHLHRFFRENQSNDGYILLMDFSKYYDNIRHDKLMELFEKYVDDDTALWFLEKIVDNGKVDVSYMSDEEYESAMDDVFNSLEHEKVDKSLLTGKKFLRKHLNIGDQVAQDAGIAYPIPIDNYIKIVKGVKFYGRYMDDSYVIHKDKEFLKGLLIEIVEIT
;
A
#
# COMPACT_ATOMS: atom_id res chain seq x y z
N GLU A 1 -14.28 13.63 18.59
CA GLU A 1 -14.01 12.94 19.90
C GLU A 1 -15.23 12.20 20.50
N GLY A 2 -16.47 12.54 20.14
CA GLY A 2 -17.67 11.94 20.74
C GLY A 2 -18.13 10.62 20.11
N THR A 3 -17.84 10.37 18.85
CA THR A 3 -18.48 9.28 18.08
C THR A 3 -17.80 7.92 18.29
N ILE A 4 -16.51 7.87 18.56
CA ILE A 4 -15.74 6.63 18.74
C ILE A 4 -15.94 6.05 20.15
N ARG A 5 -16.17 6.88 21.16
CA ARG A 5 -16.40 6.41 22.54
C ARG A 5 -17.72 5.65 22.74
N SER A 6 -18.67 5.78 21.82
CA SER A 6 -19.95 5.05 21.86
C SER A 6 -19.92 3.77 20.98
N PHE A 7 -18.75 3.39 20.49
CA PHE A 7 -18.59 2.21 19.67
C PHE A 7 -18.95 0.95 20.45
N ASN A 8 -19.77 0.11 19.84
CA ASN A 8 -20.40 -1.07 20.41
C ASN A 8 -19.44 -1.85 21.35
N PRO A 9 -19.74 -1.93 22.66
CA PRO A 9 -18.89 -2.62 23.63
C PRO A 9 -18.56 -4.09 23.26
N SER A 10 -19.41 -4.72 22.42
CA SER A 10 -19.14 -6.07 21.93
C SER A 10 -17.93 -6.12 21.02
N VAL A 11 -17.76 -5.13 20.12
CA VAL A 11 -16.60 -5.08 19.20
C VAL A 11 -15.30 -4.88 19.97
N GLN A 12 -15.29 -4.00 20.96
CA GLN A 12 -14.10 -3.80 21.81
C GLN A 12 -13.71 -5.09 22.55
N ARG A 13 -14.72 -5.82 23.08
CA ARG A 13 -14.48 -7.09 23.74
C ARG A 13 -13.95 -8.14 22.75
N GLU A 14 -14.59 -8.29 21.61
CA GLU A 14 -14.18 -9.24 20.57
C GLU A 14 -12.74 -8.99 20.08
N LEU A 15 -12.34 -7.69 19.92
CA LEU A 15 -10.96 -7.35 19.57
C LEU A 15 -9.99 -7.73 20.69
N LYS A 16 -10.30 -7.41 21.96
CA LYS A 16 -9.46 -7.74 23.12
C LYS A 16 -9.34 -9.25 23.36
N GLU A 17 -10.40 -9.98 23.11
CA GLU A 17 -10.45 -11.44 23.28
C GLU A 17 -9.96 -12.19 22.03
N HIS A 18 -9.55 -11.49 20.97
CA HIS A 18 -9.13 -12.04 19.68
C HIS A 18 -10.20 -12.93 19.03
N THR A 19 -11.48 -12.61 19.23
CA THR A 19 -12.65 -13.35 18.72
C THR A 19 -13.41 -12.60 17.63
N TYR A 20 -12.90 -11.43 17.21
CA TYR A 20 -13.53 -10.61 16.18
C TYR A 20 -13.63 -11.35 14.85
N GLU A 21 -14.84 -11.40 14.25
CA GLU A 21 -15.06 -11.95 12.91
C GLU A 21 -15.64 -10.89 11.98
N PHE A 22 -15.11 -10.81 10.74
CA PHE A 22 -15.61 -9.92 9.70
C PHE A 22 -16.98 -10.37 9.20
N GLN A 23 -17.81 -9.38 8.87
CA GLN A 23 -19.08 -9.62 8.22
C GLN A 23 -18.88 -9.82 6.71
N PRO A 24 -19.81 -10.54 6.03
CA PRO A 24 -19.73 -10.70 4.59
C PRO A 24 -19.66 -9.34 3.87
N CYS A 25 -18.68 -9.18 3.00
CA CYS A 25 -18.53 -8.00 2.15
C CYS A 25 -19.12 -8.24 0.77
N SER A 26 -19.38 -7.14 0.03
CA SER A 26 -19.75 -7.16 -1.39
C SER A 26 -18.60 -6.66 -2.24
N SER A 27 -18.36 -7.28 -3.40
CA SER A 27 -17.44 -6.77 -4.41
C SER A 27 -18.21 -6.24 -5.60
N PHE A 28 -17.83 -5.07 -6.10
CA PHE A 28 -18.44 -4.49 -7.29
C PHE A 28 -17.40 -3.83 -8.19
N PRO A 29 -17.58 -3.89 -9.52
CA PRO A 29 -16.70 -3.23 -10.45
C PRO A 29 -16.93 -1.71 -10.47
N LEU A 30 -15.85 -0.94 -10.38
CA LEU A 30 -15.83 0.51 -10.55
C LEU A 30 -15.01 0.84 -11.80
N ASN A 31 -15.65 1.48 -12.79
CA ASN A 31 -15.00 1.93 -14.00
C ASN A 31 -14.57 3.40 -13.84
N GLU A 32 -13.27 3.63 -13.82
CA GLU A 32 -12.70 4.97 -13.72
C GLU A 32 -11.65 5.19 -14.80
N ARG A 33 -11.85 6.21 -15.64
CA ARG A 33 -10.90 6.60 -16.71
C ARG A 33 -10.45 5.43 -17.60
N GLY A 34 -11.40 4.55 -17.93
CA GLY A 34 -11.13 3.38 -18.79
C GLY A 34 -10.45 2.20 -18.09
N LYS A 35 -10.23 2.26 -16.79
CA LYS A 35 -9.75 1.13 -15.97
C LYS A 35 -10.90 0.61 -15.11
N THR A 36 -11.07 -0.70 -15.09
CA THR A 36 -12.02 -1.37 -14.18
C THR A 36 -11.25 -1.82 -12.94
N ARG A 37 -11.77 -1.44 -11.77
CA ARG A 37 -11.26 -1.88 -10.47
C ARG A 37 -12.37 -2.58 -9.71
N PHE A 38 -12.05 -3.64 -8.99
CA PHE A 38 -12.97 -4.28 -8.06
C PHE A 38 -12.80 -3.64 -6.68
N ILE A 39 -13.89 -3.10 -6.15
CA ILE A 39 -13.92 -2.43 -4.86
C ILE A 39 -14.65 -3.32 -3.86
N THR A 40 -14.06 -3.54 -2.70
CA THR A 40 -14.67 -4.26 -1.60
C THR A 40 -15.52 -3.31 -0.75
N GLY A 41 -16.84 -3.54 -0.76
CA GLY A 41 -17.80 -2.82 0.08
C GLY A 41 -17.99 -3.54 1.42
N GLU A 42 -17.40 -3.03 2.47
CA GLU A 42 -17.49 -3.60 3.82
C GLU A 42 -18.69 -3.09 4.59
N GLN A 43 -19.14 -3.88 5.57
CA GLN A 43 -20.17 -3.48 6.51
C GLN A 43 -19.68 -2.34 7.42
N ILE A 44 -20.61 -1.49 7.87
CA ILE A 44 -20.29 -0.31 8.70
C ILE A 44 -19.52 -0.70 9.98
N ARG A 45 -19.87 -1.83 10.60
CA ARG A 45 -19.21 -2.35 11.79
C ARG A 45 -17.71 -2.56 11.54
N ASP A 46 -17.36 -3.23 10.44
CA ASP A 46 -15.98 -3.56 10.10
C ASP A 46 -15.19 -2.30 9.68
N ARG A 47 -15.83 -1.42 8.94
CA ARG A 47 -15.24 -0.12 8.56
C ARG A 47 -14.88 0.71 9.79
N ILE A 48 -15.78 0.80 10.79
CA ILE A 48 -15.52 1.59 12.01
C ILE A 48 -14.37 0.95 12.81
N ALA A 49 -14.33 -0.38 12.94
CA ALA A 49 -13.24 -1.08 13.62
C ALA A 49 -11.89 -0.79 12.96
N LYS A 50 -11.81 -0.88 11.63
CA LYS A 50 -10.62 -0.55 10.85
C LYS A 50 -10.23 0.93 10.93
N HIS A 51 -11.20 1.84 10.86
CA HIS A 51 -10.93 3.28 11.05
C HIS A 51 -10.37 3.58 12.43
N SER A 52 -10.92 2.96 13.48
CA SER A 52 -10.38 3.12 14.84
C SER A 52 -8.93 2.62 14.94
N LEU A 53 -8.64 1.46 14.35
CA LEU A 53 -7.27 0.93 14.27
C LEU A 53 -6.33 1.91 13.55
N CYS A 54 -6.73 2.44 12.41
CA CYS A 54 -5.92 3.39 11.65
C CYS A 54 -5.69 4.68 12.41
N ASP A 55 -6.75 5.30 12.93
CA ASP A 55 -6.67 6.62 13.55
C ASP A 55 -5.88 6.61 14.86
N GLU A 56 -6.02 5.55 15.66
CA GLU A 56 -5.42 5.48 17.00
C GLU A 56 -4.06 4.76 17.03
N VAL A 57 -3.79 3.86 16.08
CA VAL A 57 -2.58 3.02 16.13
C VAL A 57 -1.76 3.13 14.83
N LEU A 58 -2.31 2.70 13.69
CA LEU A 58 -1.51 2.50 12.48
C LEU A 58 -1.00 3.81 11.88
N THR A 59 -1.88 4.79 11.64
CA THR A 59 -1.47 6.09 11.08
C THR A 59 -0.45 6.82 11.98
N PRO A 60 -0.64 6.92 13.31
CA PRO A 60 0.39 7.45 14.20
C PRO A 60 1.73 6.70 14.12
N ALA A 61 1.69 5.35 14.10
CA ALA A 61 2.89 4.52 14.08
C ALA A 61 3.74 4.70 12.81
N ILE A 62 3.11 4.81 11.63
CA ILE A 62 3.83 4.93 10.36
C ILE A 62 4.21 6.38 10.00
N LYS A 63 3.51 7.38 10.54
CA LYS A 63 3.59 8.78 10.11
C LYS A 63 5.01 9.34 10.12
N ASP A 64 5.75 9.08 11.18
CA ASP A 64 7.10 9.65 11.38
C ASP A 64 8.17 8.93 10.54
N HIS A 65 7.80 7.82 9.90
CA HIS A 65 8.66 7.05 8.99
C HIS A 65 8.44 7.40 7.52
N LEU A 66 7.39 8.16 7.21
CA LEU A 66 7.10 8.60 5.85
C LEU A 66 7.99 9.78 5.47
N ILE A 67 8.55 9.76 4.26
CA ILE A 67 9.28 10.91 3.73
C ILE A 67 8.36 12.14 3.62
N TYR A 68 8.92 13.33 3.83
CA TYR A 68 8.16 14.57 3.71
C TYR A 68 7.46 14.72 2.34
N ASP A 69 8.14 14.31 1.26
CA ASP A 69 7.69 14.40 -0.12
C ASP A 69 6.75 13.25 -0.55
N ASN A 70 6.21 12.46 0.38
CA ASN A 70 5.07 11.59 0.16
C ASN A 70 3.77 12.40 0.32
N GLY A 71 3.01 12.54 -0.77
CA GLY A 71 1.80 13.36 -0.82
C GLY A 71 0.49 12.59 -0.64
N ALA A 72 0.52 11.25 -0.62
CA ALA A 72 -0.70 10.45 -0.59
C ALA A 72 -1.20 10.18 0.83
N SER A 73 -2.52 10.06 0.98
CA SER A 73 -3.24 9.59 2.18
C SER A 73 -2.78 10.20 3.51
N GLN A 74 -2.30 11.44 3.51
CA GLN A 74 -1.89 12.18 4.70
C GLN A 74 -2.70 13.47 4.85
N LYS A 75 -3.10 13.77 6.09
CA LYS A 75 -3.84 15.00 6.40
C LYS A 75 -3.04 16.25 5.99
N GLY A 76 -3.66 17.12 5.23
CA GLY A 76 -3.03 18.36 4.72
C GLY A 76 -2.13 18.17 3.51
N LYS A 77 -2.01 16.97 2.98
CA LYS A 77 -1.34 16.66 1.72
C LYS A 77 -2.36 16.21 0.66
N GLY A 78 -1.90 15.85 -0.52
CA GLY A 78 -2.74 15.43 -1.65
C GLY A 78 -2.04 15.72 -2.98
N ILE A 79 -2.75 15.62 -4.07
CA ILE A 79 -2.23 15.83 -5.43
C ILE A 79 -1.61 17.24 -5.56
N ASP A 80 -2.27 18.29 -5.05
CA ASP A 80 -1.76 19.66 -5.11
C ASP A 80 -0.49 19.85 -4.29
N PHE A 81 -0.36 19.17 -3.14
CA PHE A 81 0.89 19.16 -2.39
C PHE A 81 2.00 18.52 -3.22
N THR A 82 1.77 17.33 -3.78
CA THR A 82 2.76 16.61 -4.59
C THR A 82 3.21 17.43 -5.80
N ARG A 83 2.27 18.08 -6.49
CA ARG A 83 2.60 18.96 -7.62
C ARG A 83 3.48 20.12 -7.18
N ARG A 84 3.13 20.84 -6.11
CA ARG A 84 3.97 21.93 -5.57
C ARG A 84 5.36 21.44 -5.14
N ARG A 85 5.47 20.21 -4.62
CA ARG A 85 6.77 19.63 -4.28
C ARG A 85 7.62 19.34 -5.51
N LEU A 86 7.02 18.77 -6.56
CA LEU A 86 7.70 18.58 -7.84
C LEU A 86 8.20 19.92 -8.43
N GLU A 87 7.35 20.93 -8.47
CA GLU A 87 7.73 22.29 -8.92
C GLU A 87 8.91 22.85 -8.10
N ALA A 88 8.83 22.73 -6.77
CA ALA A 88 9.90 23.17 -5.87
C ALA A 88 11.22 22.41 -6.12
N HIS A 89 11.16 21.11 -6.41
CA HIS A 89 12.33 20.30 -6.75
C HIS A 89 12.94 20.73 -8.09
N LEU A 90 12.13 21.00 -9.12
CA LEU A 90 12.60 21.49 -10.41
C LEU A 90 13.29 22.86 -10.27
N HIS A 91 12.69 23.80 -9.53
CA HIS A 91 13.30 25.10 -9.27
C HIS A 91 14.60 25.01 -8.48
N ARG A 92 14.67 24.11 -7.50
CA ARG A 92 15.90 23.89 -6.74
C ARG A 92 16.98 23.23 -7.57
N PHE A 93 16.62 22.25 -8.42
CA PHE A 93 17.53 21.61 -9.35
C PHE A 93 18.17 22.63 -10.26
N PHE A 94 17.36 23.52 -10.88
CA PHE A 94 17.87 24.61 -11.71
C PHE A 94 18.83 25.53 -10.94
N ARG A 95 18.46 25.97 -9.74
CA ARG A 95 19.31 26.86 -8.92
C ARG A 95 20.65 26.22 -8.53
N GLU A 96 20.63 24.92 -8.19
CA GLU A 96 21.85 24.21 -7.77
C GLU A 96 22.79 23.91 -8.96
N ASN A 97 22.24 23.64 -10.15
CA ASN A 97 23.03 23.26 -11.33
C ASN A 97 23.24 24.42 -12.32
N GLN A 98 22.54 25.55 -12.17
CA GLN A 98 22.51 26.70 -13.12
C GLN A 98 22.15 26.26 -14.55
N SER A 99 21.42 25.14 -14.70
CA SER A 99 21.02 24.54 -15.98
C SER A 99 19.76 23.69 -15.79
N ASN A 100 18.98 23.55 -16.85
CA ASN A 100 17.91 22.58 -16.96
C ASN A 100 18.38 21.21 -17.51
N ASP A 101 19.68 21.06 -17.79
CA ASP A 101 20.23 19.80 -18.29
C ASP A 101 20.17 18.74 -17.20
N GLY A 102 19.23 17.82 -17.35
CA GLY A 102 18.97 16.76 -16.39
C GLY A 102 17.91 15.79 -16.87
N TYR A 103 17.63 14.80 -16.06
CA TYR A 103 16.70 13.73 -16.36
C TYR A 103 15.71 13.54 -15.21
N ILE A 104 14.50 13.11 -15.56
CA ILE A 104 13.49 12.71 -14.60
C ILE A 104 13.23 11.22 -14.83
N LEU A 105 13.44 10.41 -13.80
CA LEU A 105 12.99 9.03 -13.74
C LEU A 105 11.60 9.04 -13.12
N LEU A 106 10.61 8.56 -13.88
CA LEU A 106 9.26 8.27 -13.38
C LEU A 106 9.14 6.78 -13.16
N MET A 107 8.61 6.38 -12.00
CA MET A 107 8.42 4.99 -11.61
C MET A 107 6.98 4.77 -11.17
N ASP A 108 6.43 3.63 -11.54
CA ASP A 108 5.09 3.16 -11.18
C ASP A 108 5.15 1.67 -10.87
N PHE A 109 4.50 1.22 -9.78
CA PHE A 109 4.44 -0.18 -9.43
C PHE A 109 3.25 -0.84 -10.15
N SER A 110 3.56 -1.82 -11.01
CA SER A 110 2.53 -2.53 -11.76
C SER A 110 1.61 -3.31 -10.83
N LYS A 111 0.28 -3.10 -10.99
CA LYS A 111 -0.73 -3.78 -10.17
C LYS A 111 -0.43 -3.69 -8.68
N TYR A 112 -0.15 -2.49 -8.20
CA TYR A 112 0.40 -2.22 -6.89
C TYR A 112 -0.26 -3.00 -5.77
N TYR A 113 -1.57 -2.82 -5.56
CA TYR A 113 -2.31 -3.49 -4.48
C TYR A 113 -2.42 -5.01 -4.67
N ASP A 114 -2.43 -5.48 -5.92
CA ASP A 114 -2.50 -6.90 -6.23
C ASP A 114 -1.17 -7.62 -5.93
N ASN A 115 -0.07 -6.87 -5.80
CA ASN A 115 1.28 -7.39 -5.59
C ASN A 115 1.90 -7.03 -4.24
N ILE A 116 1.16 -6.40 -3.32
CA ILE A 116 1.61 -6.21 -1.93
C ILE A 116 1.68 -7.57 -1.25
N ARG A 117 2.89 -8.02 -0.90
CA ARG A 117 3.15 -9.28 -0.21
C ARG A 117 2.73 -9.19 1.25
N HIS A 118 1.98 -10.19 1.72
CA HIS A 118 1.45 -10.23 3.09
C HIS A 118 2.57 -10.37 4.13
N ASP A 119 3.58 -11.22 3.88
CA ASP A 119 4.73 -11.39 4.76
C ASP A 119 5.52 -10.08 4.95
N LYS A 120 5.82 -9.38 3.85
CA LYS A 120 6.55 -8.11 3.90
C LYS A 120 5.75 -6.97 4.54
N LEU A 121 4.44 -6.96 4.31
CA LEU A 121 3.56 -5.98 4.94
C LEU A 121 3.49 -6.20 6.46
N MET A 122 3.36 -7.45 6.91
CA MET A 122 3.33 -7.76 8.34
C MET A 122 4.69 -7.50 9.01
N GLU A 123 5.83 -7.86 8.39
CA GLU A 123 7.17 -7.47 8.87
C GLU A 123 7.29 -5.95 9.08
N LEU A 124 6.69 -5.16 8.17
CA LEU A 124 6.67 -3.71 8.28
C LEU A 124 5.81 -3.22 9.45
N PHE A 125 4.62 -3.81 9.64
CA PHE A 125 3.72 -3.45 10.74
C PHE A 125 4.32 -3.82 12.09
N GLU A 126 4.89 -5.02 12.25
CA GLU A 126 5.59 -5.46 13.46
C GLU A 126 6.76 -4.54 13.84
N LYS A 127 7.39 -3.91 12.85
CA LYS A 127 8.47 -2.95 13.09
C LYS A 127 8.00 -1.64 13.72
N TYR A 128 6.77 -1.20 13.43
CA TYR A 128 6.28 0.13 13.80
C TYR A 128 5.13 0.11 14.81
N VAL A 129 4.47 -1.01 15.01
CA VAL A 129 3.33 -1.18 15.91
C VAL A 129 3.72 -2.11 17.06
N ASP A 130 3.65 -1.59 18.30
CA ASP A 130 4.01 -2.34 19.53
C ASP A 130 2.80 -2.99 20.23
N ASP A 131 1.58 -2.85 19.67
CA ASP A 131 0.33 -3.36 20.27
C ASP A 131 -0.04 -4.72 19.67
N ASP A 132 0.02 -5.79 20.49
CA ASP A 132 -0.26 -7.17 20.06
C ASP A 132 -1.68 -7.36 19.54
N THR A 133 -2.68 -6.66 20.13
CA THR A 133 -4.07 -6.73 19.68
C THR A 133 -4.23 -6.05 18.32
N ALA A 134 -3.55 -4.93 18.10
CA ALA A 134 -3.54 -4.24 16.82
C ALA A 134 -2.84 -5.08 15.75
N LEU A 135 -1.69 -5.69 16.04
CA LEU A 135 -0.98 -6.58 15.11
C LEU A 135 -1.84 -7.80 14.75
N TRP A 136 -2.46 -8.46 15.73
CA TRP A 136 -3.40 -9.54 15.48
C TRP A 136 -4.55 -9.11 14.56
N PHE A 137 -5.11 -7.91 14.78
CA PHE A 137 -6.22 -7.42 13.96
C PHE A 137 -5.76 -7.04 12.55
N LEU A 138 -4.55 -6.48 12.39
CA LEU A 138 -3.92 -6.22 11.09
C LEU A 138 -3.70 -7.52 10.30
N GLU A 139 -3.16 -8.56 10.94
CA GLU A 139 -3.00 -9.87 10.32
C GLU A 139 -4.35 -10.43 9.86
N LYS A 140 -5.38 -10.33 10.71
CA LYS A 140 -6.74 -10.78 10.36
C LYS A 140 -7.34 -9.98 9.19
N ILE A 141 -7.05 -8.68 9.08
CA ILE A 141 -7.46 -7.84 7.94
C ILE A 141 -6.78 -8.29 6.65
N VAL A 142 -5.48 -8.51 6.70
CA VAL A 142 -4.69 -9.02 5.56
C VAL A 142 -5.19 -10.39 5.13
N ASP A 143 -5.44 -11.28 6.09
CA ASP A 143 -5.97 -12.62 5.85
C ASP A 143 -7.38 -12.61 5.25
N ASN A 144 -8.24 -11.68 5.65
CA ASN A 144 -9.59 -11.52 5.10
C ASN A 144 -9.56 -11.09 3.62
N GLY A 145 -8.45 -10.48 3.17
CA GLY A 145 -8.22 -10.09 1.77
C GLY A 145 -7.57 -11.18 0.90
N LYS A 146 -7.31 -12.39 1.42
CA LYS A 146 -6.66 -13.47 0.66
C LYS A 146 -7.45 -13.86 -0.58
N VAL A 147 -6.75 -14.00 -1.69
CA VAL A 147 -7.32 -14.44 -2.98
C VAL A 147 -7.24 -15.96 -3.08
N ASP A 148 -8.39 -16.62 -3.28
CA ASP A 148 -8.46 -18.07 -3.51
C ASP A 148 -7.94 -18.39 -4.92
N VAL A 149 -6.84 -19.10 -4.98
CA VAL A 149 -6.17 -19.56 -6.22
C VAL A 149 -6.10 -21.09 -6.27
N SER A 150 -7.10 -21.77 -5.72
CA SER A 150 -7.17 -23.25 -5.67
C SER A 150 -7.14 -23.90 -7.07
N TYR A 151 -7.44 -23.13 -8.13
CA TYR A 151 -7.39 -23.58 -9.52
C TYR A 151 -5.96 -23.62 -10.10
N MET A 152 -5.00 -22.94 -9.46
CA MET A 152 -3.61 -22.90 -9.95
C MET A 152 -2.87 -24.19 -9.60
N SER A 153 -2.08 -24.70 -10.53
CA SER A 153 -1.01 -25.68 -10.26
C SER A 153 0.03 -25.10 -9.28
N ASP A 154 0.93 -25.91 -8.76
CA ASP A 154 2.00 -25.41 -7.89
C ASP A 154 2.99 -24.51 -8.66
N GLU A 155 3.27 -24.83 -9.92
CA GLU A 155 4.13 -24.02 -10.81
C GLU A 155 3.50 -22.66 -11.12
N GLU A 156 2.20 -22.64 -11.44
CA GLU A 156 1.44 -21.39 -11.66
C GLU A 156 1.38 -20.53 -10.40
N TYR A 157 1.25 -21.16 -9.23
CA TYR A 157 1.22 -20.47 -7.96
C TYR A 157 2.57 -19.80 -7.64
N GLU A 158 3.69 -20.52 -7.79
CA GLU A 158 5.03 -19.96 -7.56
C GLU A 158 5.31 -18.83 -8.58
N SER A 159 4.97 -19.02 -9.85
CA SER A 159 5.08 -17.94 -10.85
C SER A 159 4.23 -16.72 -10.48
N ALA A 160 2.99 -16.93 -10.01
CA ALA A 160 2.11 -15.83 -9.56
C ALA A 160 2.64 -15.13 -8.30
N MET A 161 3.44 -15.81 -7.46
CA MET A 161 4.09 -15.16 -6.31
C MET A 161 5.28 -14.29 -6.74
N ASP A 162 6.04 -14.68 -7.74
CA ASP A 162 7.22 -13.96 -8.24
C ASP A 162 6.88 -12.92 -9.31
N ASP A 163 5.91 -13.23 -10.17
CA ASP A 163 5.46 -12.36 -11.26
C ASP A 163 4.34 -11.42 -10.84
N VAL A 164 3.94 -10.52 -11.75
CA VAL A 164 2.82 -9.61 -11.55
C VAL A 164 1.49 -10.38 -11.54
N PHE A 165 0.82 -10.44 -10.40
CA PHE A 165 -0.54 -10.96 -10.30
C PHE A 165 -1.55 -9.98 -10.89
N ASN A 166 -2.60 -10.50 -11.58
CA ASN A 166 -3.66 -9.71 -12.17
C ASN A 166 -5.03 -10.12 -11.61
N SER A 167 -5.57 -9.32 -10.68
CA SER A 167 -6.87 -9.58 -10.05
C SER A 167 -8.04 -9.62 -11.05
N LEU A 168 -7.98 -8.85 -12.15
CA LEU A 168 -9.02 -8.88 -13.19
C LEU A 168 -9.05 -10.21 -13.94
N GLU A 169 -7.92 -10.88 -14.12
CA GLU A 169 -7.87 -12.22 -14.70
C GLU A 169 -8.42 -13.26 -13.73
N HIS A 170 -8.08 -13.14 -12.46
CA HIS A 170 -8.64 -13.98 -11.39
C HIS A 170 -10.16 -13.86 -11.32
N GLU A 171 -10.74 -12.68 -11.43
CA GLU A 171 -12.19 -12.45 -11.41
C GLU A 171 -12.95 -13.13 -12.58
N LYS A 172 -12.26 -13.55 -13.62
CA LYS A 172 -12.83 -14.30 -14.75
C LYS A 172 -12.86 -15.82 -14.52
N VAL A 173 -12.23 -16.31 -13.45
CA VAL A 173 -12.17 -17.74 -13.13
C VAL A 173 -13.53 -18.25 -12.69
N ASP A 174 -13.89 -19.46 -13.12
CA ASP A 174 -15.12 -20.11 -12.69
C ASP A 174 -15.11 -20.33 -11.18
N LYS A 175 -16.12 -19.79 -10.50
CA LYS A 175 -16.26 -19.87 -9.04
C LYS A 175 -16.28 -21.30 -8.49
N SER A 176 -16.67 -22.29 -9.30
CA SER A 176 -16.63 -23.73 -8.90
C SER A 176 -15.20 -24.24 -8.67
N LEU A 177 -14.20 -23.58 -9.24
CA LEU A 177 -12.79 -23.91 -9.06
C LEU A 177 -12.16 -23.27 -7.81
N LEU A 178 -12.86 -22.32 -7.19
CA LEU A 178 -12.43 -21.62 -5.98
C LEU A 178 -12.87 -22.43 -4.75
N THR A 179 -12.04 -23.38 -4.34
CA THR A 179 -12.38 -24.36 -3.30
C THR A 179 -11.91 -24.00 -1.89
N GLY A 180 -11.23 -22.85 -1.70
CA GLY A 180 -10.70 -22.43 -0.41
C GLY A 180 -9.50 -23.23 0.09
N LYS A 181 -8.79 -23.95 -0.79
CA LYS A 181 -7.68 -24.82 -0.41
C LYS A 181 -6.30 -24.20 -0.61
N LYS A 182 -6.18 -23.21 -1.53
CA LYS A 182 -4.93 -22.53 -1.84
C LYS A 182 -5.17 -21.03 -1.93
N PHE A 183 -4.42 -20.24 -1.18
CA PHE A 183 -4.55 -18.78 -1.14
C PHE A 183 -3.25 -18.10 -1.55
N LEU A 184 -3.35 -17.05 -2.36
CA LEU A 184 -2.22 -16.22 -2.73
C LEU A 184 -1.75 -15.41 -1.51
N ARG A 185 -0.44 -15.36 -1.26
CA ARG A 185 0.17 -14.59 -0.15
C ARG A 185 0.54 -13.17 -0.55
N LYS A 186 -0.21 -12.60 -1.44
CA LYS A 186 -0.18 -11.20 -1.83
C LYS A 186 -1.56 -10.77 -2.33
N HIS A 187 -1.81 -9.55 -2.43
CA HIS A 187 -3.02 -8.82 -2.71
C HIS A 187 -3.55 -8.11 -1.47
N LEU A 188 -4.00 -6.89 -1.66
CA LEU A 188 -4.69 -6.12 -0.63
C LEU A 188 -5.97 -5.55 -1.22
N ASN A 189 -7.09 -5.78 -0.54
CA ASN A 189 -8.39 -5.26 -0.96
C ASN A 189 -8.40 -3.73 -0.99
N ILE A 190 -8.88 -3.15 -2.09
CA ILE A 190 -9.06 -1.71 -2.24
C ILE A 190 -10.44 -1.33 -1.70
N GLY A 191 -10.50 -0.33 -0.83
CA GLY A 191 -11.77 0.24 -0.37
C GLY A 191 -11.84 0.66 1.09
N ASP A 192 -10.79 0.37 1.88
CA ASP A 192 -10.72 0.77 3.29
C ASP A 192 -9.48 1.63 3.61
N GLN A 193 -9.45 2.17 4.83
CA GLN A 193 -8.35 3.03 5.29
C GLN A 193 -7.08 2.23 5.56
N VAL A 194 -7.19 0.98 6.01
CA VAL A 194 -6.00 0.12 6.25
C VAL A 194 -5.25 -0.10 4.96
N ALA A 195 -5.96 -0.35 3.85
CA ALA A 195 -5.34 -0.48 2.54
C ALA A 195 -4.60 0.81 2.12
N GLN A 196 -5.19 1.99 2.42
CA GLN A 196 -4.53 3.26 2.12
C GLN A 196 -3.27 3.47 2.96
N ASP A 197 -3.33 3.19 4.26
CA ASP A 197 -2.19 3.31 5.16
C ASP A 197 -1.10 2.27 4.81
N ALA A 198 -1.48 1.04 4.52
CA ALA A 198 -0.57 0.01 3.98
C ALA A 198 0.09 0.46 2.67
N GLY A 199 -0.69 1.02 1.75
CA GLY A 199 -0.19 1.52 0.45
C GLY A 199 0.82 2.67 0.57
N ILE A 200 0.73 3.52 1.58
CA ILE A 200 1.75 4.55 1.82
C ILE A 200 2.93 4.04 2.67
N ALA A 201 2.72 3.01 3.49
CA ALA A 201 3.74 2.45 4.36
C ALA A 201 4.65 1.43 3.64
N TYR A 202 4.08 0.59 2.78
CA TYR A 202 4.79 -0.51 2.13
C TYR A 202 6.08 -0.06 1.40
N PRO A 203 6.14 1.09 0.69
CA PRO A 203 7.35 1.57 0.05
C PRO A 203 8.32 2.34 0.98
N ILE A 204 8.09 2.41 2.30
CA ILE A 204 9.03 3.10 3.23
C ILE A 204 10.49 2.62 3.08
N PRO A 205 10.77 1.32 2.94
CA PRO A 205 12.15 0.85 2.73
C PRO A 205 12.79 1.45 1.48
N ILE A 206 12.04 1.54 0.38
CA ILE A 206 12.50 2.14 -0.89
C ILE A 206 12.69 3.65 -0.73
N ASP A 207 11.73 4.34 -0.11
CA ASP A 207 11.83 5.77 0.18
C ASP A 207 13.10 6.10 0.98
N ASN A 208 13.38 5.31 2.02
CA ASN A 208 14.57 5.44 2.85
C ASN A 208 15.85 5.14 2.06
N TYR A 209 15.84 4.10 1.22
CA TYR A 209 16.97 3.78 0.36
C TYR A 209 17.31 4.95 -0.56
N ILE A 210 16.32 5.50 -1.28
CA ILE A 210 16.51 6.61 -2.20
C ILE A 210 16.97 7.88 -1.46
N LYS A 211 16.26 8.26 -0.38
CA LYS A 211 16.52 9.52 0.34
C LYS A 211 17.76 9.48 1.22
N ILE A 212 17.96 8.39 1.95
CA ILE A 212 19.00 8.29 3.01
C ILE A 212 20.24 7.61 2.45
N VAL A 213 20.09 6.39 1.90
CA VAL A 213 21.27 5.61 1.46
C VAL A 213 21.90 6.23 0.22
N LYS A 214 21.08 6.58 -0.78
CA LYS A 214 21.56 7.20 -2.02
C LYS A 214 21.68 8.73 -1.93
N GLY A 215 21.13 9.35 -0.90
CA GLY A 215 21.20 10.80 -0.69
C GLY A 215 20.49 11.63 -1.76
N VAL A 216 19.48 11.07 -2.43
CA VAL A 216 18.77 11.73 -3.52
C VAL A 216 17.93 12.90 -2.98
N LYS A 217 18.26 14.13 -3.36
CA LYS A 217 17.59 15.33 -2.89
C LYS A 217 16.19 15.50 -3.49
N PHE A 218 16.05 15.22 -4.78
CA PHE A 218 14.87 15.53 -5.59
C PHE A 218 14.09 14.25 -5.91
N TYR A 219 13.48 13.69 -4.89
CA TYR A 219 12.62 12.50 -4.92
C TYR A 219 11.30 12.82 -4.25
N GLY A 220 10.19 12.39 -4.85
CA GLY A 220 8.87 12.47 -4.24
C GLY A 220 7.96 11.35 -4.75
N ARG A 221 6.92 11.05 -3.96
CA ARG A 221 6.01 9.94 -4.23
C ARG A 221 4.55 10.30 -3.95
N TYR A 222 3.65 9.70 -4.72
CA TYR A 222 2.21 9.71 -4.49
C TYR A 222 1.67 8.29 -4.70
N MET A 223 1.41 7.54 -3.63
CA MET A 223 1.12 6.10 -3.67
C MET A 223 2.21 5.29 -4.39
N ASP A 224 1.84 4.65 -5.49
CA ASP A 224 2.68 3.88 -6.41
C ASP A 224 3.50 4.75 -7.38
N ASP A 225 3.00 5.94 -7.71
CA ASP A 225 3.69 6.89 -8.57
C ASP A 225 4.83 7.62 -7.85
N SER A 226 6.03 7.62 -8.44
CA SER A 226 7.17 8.35 -7.90
C SER A 226 8.06 8.98 -8.96
N TYR A 227 8.86 9.96 -8.56
CA TYR A 227 9.82 10.63 -9.44
C TYR A 227 11.16 10.86 -8.75
N VAL A 228 12.22 10.78 -9.54
CA VAL A 228 13.58 11.19 -9.17
C VAL A 228 14.11 12.14 -10.23
N ILE A 229 14.68 13.29 -9.81
CA ILE A 229 15.35 14.25 -10.72
C ILE A 229 16.85 14.19 -10.45
N HIS A 230 17.65 13.97 -11.50
CA HIS A 230 19.11 13.91 -11.40
C HIS A 230 19.78 14.40 -12.70
N LYS A 231 20.99 14.95 -12.60
CA LYS A 231 21.76 15.40 -13.77
C LYS A 231 22.38 14.26 -14.57
N ASP A 232 22.61 13.13 -13.92
CA ASP A 232 23.27 11.96 -14.51
C ASP A 232 22.23 10.86 -14.80
N LYS A 233 22.13 10.49 -16.08
CA LYS A 233 21.22 9.44 -16.56
C LYS A 233 21.66 8.04 -16.15
N GLU A 234 22.96 7.77 -16.12
CA GLU A 234 23.47 6.46 -15.73
C GLU A 234 23.27 6.19 -14.24
N PHE A 235 23.38 7.24 -13.41
CA PHE A 235 22.96 7.16 -12.01
C PHE A 235 21.51 6.73 -11.86
N LEU A 236 20.58 7.33 -12.64
CA LEU A 236 19.15 6.98 -12.57
C LEU A 236 18.88 5.54 -13.03
N LYS A 237 19.59 5.05 -14.05
CA LYS A 237 19.49 3.65 -14.49
C LYS A 237 19.99 2.69 -13.41
N GLY A 238 21.14 2.98 -12.81
CA GLY A 238 21.68 2.21 -11.70
C GLY A 238 20.74 2.16 -10.51
N LEU A 239 20.19 3.32 -10.13
CA LEU A 239 19.20 3.43 -9.06
C LEU A 239 17.96 2.57 -9.32
N LEU A 240 17.44 2.55 -10.55
CA LEU A 240 16.29 1.73 -10.92
C LEU A 240 16.59 0.23 -10.74
N ILE A 241 17.76 -0.22 -11.17
CA ILE A 241 18.17 -1.63 -10.99
C ILE A 241 18.22 -1.98 -9.51
N GLU A 242 18.86 -1.15 -8.70
CA GLU A 242 18.98 -1.36 -7.25
C GLU A 242 17.61 -1.36 -6.54
N ILE A 243 16.67 -0.52 -6.98
CA ILE A 243 15.29 -0.51 -6.44
C ILE A 243 14.59 -1.85 -6.74
N VAL A 244 14.71 -2.35 -7.97
CA VAL A 244 14.12 -3.65 -8.37
C VAL A 244 14.69 -4.82 -7.54
N GLU A 245 15.94 -4.74 -7.08
CA GLU A 245 16.54 -5.76 -6.22
C GLU A 245 16.04 -5.71 -4.76
N ILE A 246 15.47 -4.57 -4.34
CA ILE A 246 14.93 -4.36 -2.98
C ILE A 246 13.44 -4.75 -2.90
N THR A 247 12.73 -4.73 -4.03
CA THR A 247 11.28 -5.03 -4.10
C THR A 247 11.01 -6.51 -4.26
#